data_e74308d158e7a4702cb7d91ea3305c82
#
_entry.id   e74308d158e7a4702cb7d91ea3305c82
#
_cell.length_a   1.000
_cell.length_b   1.000
_cell.length_c   1.000
_cell.angle_alpha   90.00
_cell.angle_beta   90.00
_cell.angle_gamma   90.00
#
_symmetry.space_group_name_H-M   'P 1'
#
loop_
_entity.id
_entity.type
_entity.pdbx_description
1 polymer ?
#
loop_
_entity_poly.entity_id
_entity_poly.type
_entity_poly.pdbx_seq_one_letter_code
_entity_poly.pdbx_strand_id
1 'polypeptide(L)'
;MSIVISNSLISQELIIGEERVKPGIVFIFEGAIKDIVYPENYNLAEELTDIHIEARVNWDTQNIPEGTPAKGFIPYLKINAIVTNQRTDLKTYVDLIPHINLVDNFHYARNISLPGNIDDKYEVVFFINNPSKFDLSIHKDWLDNYSESLIEDKVFKYSD
;
A
#
# COMPACT_ATOMS: atom_id res chain seq x y z
N MET A 1 -0.52 -34.38 -30.56
CA MET A 1 -1.10 -33.12 -30.15
C MET A 1 -0.77 -32.95 -28.67
N SER A 2 0.34 -32.25 -28.36
CA SER A 2 0.79 -32.04 -26.98
C SER A 2 0.12 -30.78 -26.41
N ILE A 3 -0.68 -30.95 -25.37
CA ILE A 3 -1.26 -29.85 -24.62
C ILE A 3 -0.18 -29.38 -23.64
N VAL A 4 0.39 -28.22 -23.90
CA VAL A 4 1.24 -27.52 -22.94
C VAL A 4 0.30 -26.82 -21.97
N ILE A 5 0.15 -27.36 -20.77
CA ILE A 5 -0.51 -26.65 -19.67
C ILE A 5 0.53 -25.64 -19.15
N SER A 6 0.38 -24.39 -19.55
CA SER A 6 1.12 -23.33 -18.91
C SER A 6 0.49 -23.14 -17.52
N ASN A 7 1.20 -23.56 -16.48
CA ASN A 7 0.91 -23.11 -15.12
C ASN A 7 1.17 -21.60 -15.09
N SER A 8 0.13 -20.79 -15.22
CA SER A 8 0.18 -19.43 -14.76
C SER A 8 0.32 -19.52 -13.24
N LEU A 9 1.52 -19.27 -12.74
CA LEU A 9 1.74 -18.93 -11.35
C LEU A 9 0.91 -17.66 -11.11
N ILE A 10 -0.27 -17.85 -10.54
CA ILE A 10 -1.02 -16.73 -9.97
C ILE A 10 -0.13 -16.22 -8.86
N SER A 11 0.41 -15.05 -9.06
CA SER A 11 1.12 -14.27 -8.05
C SER A 11 0.21 -14.19 -6.83
N GLN A 12 0.55 -14.87 -5.76
CA GLN A 12 -0.20 -14.82 -4.53
C GLN A 12 0.17 -13.51 -3.85
N GLU A 13 -0.76 -12.56 -3.88
CA GLU A 13 -0.64 -11.34 -3.10
C GLU A 13 -0.55 -11.71 -1.61
N LEU A 14 0.43 -11.11 -0.96
CA LEU A 14 0.70 -11.35 0.43
C LEU A 14 0.03 -10.26 1.28
N ILE A 15 -1.04 -10.59 1.97
CA ILE A 15 -1.69 -9.64 2.87
C ILE A 15 -0.78 -9.39 4.08
N ILE A 16 -0.29 -8.15 4.19
CA ILE A 16 0.50 -7.68 5.33
C ILE A 16 -0.43 -7.34 6.50
N GLY A 17 -1.56 -6.69 6.22
CA GLY A 17 -2.54 -6.35 7.23
C GLY A 17 -3.71 -5.52 6.73
N GLU A 18 -4.69 -5.32 7.61
CA GLU A 18 -5.87 -4.49 7.36
C GLU A 18 -6.07 -3.54 8.54
N GLU A 19 -6.52 -2.31 8.24
CA GLU A 19 -6.88 -1.32 9.25
C GLU A 19 -8.13 -0.55 8.83
N ARG A 20 -8.94 -0.13 9.81
CA ARG A 20 -10.16 0.64 9.59
C ARG A 20 -10.13 1.93 10.39
N VAL A 21 -10.26 3.04 9.70
CA VAL A 21 -10.34 4.38 10.30
C VAL A 21 -11.76 4.91 10.16
N LYS A 22 -12.37 5.26 11.29
CA LYS A 22 -13.73 5.82 11.30
C LYS A 22 -13.71 7.31 10.90
N PRO A 23 -14.76 7.77 10.19
CA PRO A 23 -15.85 6.99 9.61
C PRO A 23 -15.48 6.38 8.24
N GLY A 24 -15.42 5.04 8.18
CA GLY A 24 -15.54 4.25 6.96
C GLY A 24 -14.35 4.21 5.99
N ILE A 25 -13.11 4.52 6.38
CA ILE A 25 -11.92 4.30 5.54
C ILE A 25 -11.34 2.91 5.85
N VAL A 26 -11.06 2.13 4.81
CA VAL A 26 -10.41 0.82 4.90
C VAL A 26 -9.06 0.88 4.21
N PHE A 27 -8.05 0.39 4.90
CA PHE A 27 -6.69 0.19 4.42
C PHE A 27 -6.41 -1.30 4.35
N ILE A 28 -5.93 -1.78 3.20
CA ILE A 28 -5.43 -3.13 3.01
C ILE A 28 -4.00 -3.00 2.55
N PHE A 29 -3.05 -3.55 3.33
CA PHE A 29 -1.64 -3.50 3.05
C PHE A 29 -1.19 -4.84 2.51
N GLU A 30 -0.48 -4.82 1.39
CA GLU A 30 -0.11 -6.03 0.65
C GLU A 30 1.34 -5.94 0.17
N GLY A 31 1.92 -7.11 -0.02
CA GLY A 31 3.15 -7.28 -0.77
C GLY A 31 2.84 -8.11 -2.01
N ALA A 32 2.98 -7.53 -3.17
CA ALA A 32 2.80 -8.21 -4.44
C ALA A 32 4.15 -8.58 -5.06
N ILE A 33 4.11 -9.50 -6.02
CA ILE A 33 5.28 -9.78 -6.85
C ILE A 33 5.61 -8.51 -7.64
N LYS A 34 6.91 -8.28 -7.82
CA LYS A 34 7.46 -7.17 -8.61
C LYS A 34 6.78 -7.03 -9.96
N ASP A 35 6.57 -5.80 -10.38
CA ASP A 35 5.94 -5.43 -11.63
C ASP A 35 6.74 -4.35 -12.36
N ILE A 36 6.53 -4.22 -13.67
CA ILE A 36 7.10 -3.14 -14.47
C ILE A 36 6.23 -1.90 -14.29
N VAL A 37 6.78 -0.88 -13.64
CA VAL A 37 6.07 0.35 -13.33
C VAL A 37 6.67 1.53 -14.09
N TYR A 38 5.82 2.33 -14.72
CA TYR A 38 6.19 3.55 -15.45
C TYR A 38 5.85 4.81 -14.65
N PRO A 39 6.60 5.94 -14.84
CA PRO A 39 7.82 6.03 -15.64
C PRO A 39 9.02 5.38 -14.94
N GLU A 40 9.87 4.70 -15.71
CA GLU A 40 11.01 3.91 -15.20
C GLU A 40 11.99 4.74 -14.36
N ASN A 41 12.17 6.02 -14.67
CA ASN A 41 13.10 6.90 -13.94
C ASN A 41 12.61 7.30 -12.52
N TYR A 42 11.38 6.97 -12.14
CA TYR A 42 10.81 7.23 -10.82
C TYR A 42 10.58 5.95 -10.01
N ASN A 43 10.71 4.81 -10.64
CA ASN A 43 10.45 3.52 -10.01
C ASN A 43 11.68 2.62 -10.09
N LEU A 44 11.84 1.76 -9.10
CA LEU A 44 12.88 0.75 -9.14
C LEU A 44 12.56 -0.26 -10.27
N ALA A 45 13.57 -0.56 -11.09
CA ALA A 45 13.41 -1.50 -12.19
C ALA A 45 13.00 -2.89 -11.66
N GLU A 46 12.25 -3.65 -12.46
CA GLU A 46 11.72 -4.96 -12.05
C GLU A 46 12.84 -5.90 -11.60
N GLU A 47 13.95 -5.95 -12.34
CA GLU A 47 15.09 -6.84 -12.03
C GLU A 47 15.81 -6.50 -10.72
N LEU A 48 15.66 -5.27 -10.22
CA LEU A 48 16.23 -4.80 -8.94
C LEU A 48 15.20 -4.82 -7.80
N THR A 49 13.95 -5.14 -8.12
CA THR A 49 12.83 -5.18 -7.19
C THR A 49 12.71 -6.55 -6.56
N ASP A 50 12.58 -6.59 -5.25
CA ASP A 50 12.26 -7.81 -4.50
C ASP A 50 10.76 -7.94 -4.29
N ILE A 51 10.08 -6.83 -3.98
CA ILE A 51 8.66 -6.80 -3.69
C ILE A 51 8.02 -5.48 -4.17
N HIS A 52 6.76 -5.57 -4.64
CA HIS A 52 5.89 -4.44 -4.86
C HIS A 52 5.02 -4.26 -3.62
N ILE A 53 5.40 -3.30 -2.75
CA ILE A 53 4.61 -3.00 -1.54
C ILE A 53 3.47 -2.06 -1.90
N GLU A 54 2.26 -2.35 -1.40
CA GLU A 54 1.08 -1.58 -1.73
C GLU A 54 0.11 -1.37 -0.56
N ALA A 55 -0.70 -0.33 -0.69
CA ALA A 55 -1.82 -0.02 0.17
C ALA A 55 -3.05 0.33 -0.67
N ARG A 56 -4.06 -0.51 -0.60
CA ARG A 56 -5.39 -0.18 -1.14
C ARG A 56 -6.15 0.61 -0.10
N VAL A 57 -6.62 1.80 -0.49
CA VAL A 57 -7.33 2.70 0.41
C VAL A 57 -8.65 3.13 -0.20
N ASN A 58 -9.72 2.65 0.37
CA ASN A 58 -11.05 2.80 -0.17
C ASN A 58 -12.07 3.13 0.93
N TRP A 59 -13.18 3.72 0.51
CA TRP A 59 -14.36 3.76 1.35
C TRP A 59 -14.88 2.34 1.59
N ASP A 60 -15.30 2.05 2.82
CA ASP A 60 -15.95 0.78 3.17
C ASP A 60 -17.29 0.64 2.43
N THR A 61 -17.88 -0.53 2.53
CA THR A 61 -19.24 -0.80 2.03
C THR A 61 -20.32 -0.41 3.04
N GLN A 62 -19.94 -0.22 4.30
CA GLN A 62 -20.82 0.08 5.43
C GLN A 62 -20.20 1.15 6.32
N ASN A 63 -21.04 1.86 7.08
CA ASN A 63 -20.62 2.89 8.05
C ASN A 63 -19.79 4.01 7.43
N ILE A 64 -20.10 4.36 6.19
CA ILE A 64 -19.50 5.49 5.47
C ILE A 64 -20.41 6.72 5.60
N PRO A 65 -19.85 7.95 5.48
CA PRO A 65 -20.65 9.17 5.46
C PRO A 65 -21.67 9.16 4.31
N GLU A 66 -22.82 9.78 4.53
CA GLU A 66 -23.88 9.88 3.51
C GLU A 66 -23.35 10.56 2.24
N GLY A 67 -23.67 10.00 1.07
CA GLY A 67 -23.22 10.50 -0.22
C GLY A 67 -21.82 10.05 -0.64
N THR A 68 -21.09 9.35 0.22
CA THR A 68 -19.76 8.82 -0.09
C THR A 68 -19.87 7.60 -1.03
N PRO A 69 -19.05 7.52 -2.09
CA PRO A 69 -19.08 6.38 -3.00
C PRO A 69 -18.46 5.14 -2.35
N ALA A 70 -19.28 4.17 -1.94
CA ALA A 70 -18.80 2.90 -1.41
C ALA A 70 -17.73 2.26 -2.32
N LYS A 71 -16.65 1.76 -1.74
CA LYS A 71 -15.46 1.23 -2.43
C LYS A 71 -14.68 2.26 -3.28
N GLY A 72 -15.08 3.54 -3.25
CA GLY A 72 -14.34 4.58 -3.95
C GLY A 72 -12.93 4.77 -3.36
N PHE A 73 -11.94 4.96 -4.24
CA PHE A 73 -10.55 5.23 -3.85
C PHE A 73 -10.43 6.59 -3.14
N ILE A 74 -9.57 6.67 -2.14
CA ILE A 74 -9.27 7.91 -1.41
C ILE A 74 -7.93 8.46 -1.87
N PRO A 75 -7.93 9.53 -2.68
CA PRO A 75 -6.71 10.11 -3.25
C PRO A 75 -5.98 11.04 -2.28
N TYR A 76 -4.76 11.42 -2.64
CA TYR A 76 -3.91 12.43 -2.00
C TYR A 76 -3.45 12.13 -0.57
N LEU A 77 -3.65 10.92 -0.05
CA LEU A 77 -3.06 10.55 1.23
C LEU A 77 -1.53 10.51 1.14
N LYS A 78 -0.87 10.83 2.23
CA LYS A 78 0.59 10.67 2.38
C LYS A 78 0.84 9.36 3.11
N ILE A 79 1.30 8.34 2.37
CA ILE A 79 1.55 7.00 2.90
C ILE A 79 3.04 6.71 2.84
N ASN A 80 3.60 6.43 4.01
CA ASN A 80 4.99 6.03 4.15
C ASN A 80 5.07 4.68 4.87
N ALA A 81 6.12 3.93 4.60
CA ALA A 81 6.41 2.69 5.28
C ALA A 81 7.89 2.57 5.66
N ILE A 82 8.15 1.85 6.74
CA ILE A 82 9.48 1.42 7.13
C ILE A 82 9.49 -0.10 7.12
N VAL A 83 10.30 -0.69 6.26
CA VAL A 83 10.51 -2.14 6.20
C VAL A 83 11.80 -2.46 6.93
N THR A 84 11.72 -3.22 8.02
CA THR A 84 12.86 -3.57 8.88
C THR A 84 13.12 -5.07 8.78
N ASN A 85 14.35 -5.44 8.45
CA ASN A 85 14.81 -6.82 8.56
C ASN A 85 15.03 -7.17 10.03
N GLN A 86 14.29 -8.15 10.56
CA GLN A 86 14.33 -8.50 11.99
C GLN A 86 15.64 -9.17 12.42
N ARG A 87 16.42 -9.71 11.49
CA ARG A 87 17.71 -10.34 11.78
C ARG A 87 18.86 -9.34 11.85
N THR A 88 18.86 -8.32 10.98
CA THR A 88 19.97 -7.40 10.80
C THR A 88 19.70 -5.98 11.31
N ASP A 89 18.45 -5.66 11.59
CA ASP A 89 17.91 -4.31 11.90
C ASP A 89 18.15 -3.27 10.78
N LEU A 90 18.51 -3.72 9.59
CA LEU A 90 18.58 -2.87 8.41
C LEU A 90 17.18 -2.45 7.97
N LYS A 91 17.05 -1.23 7.43
CA LYS A 91 15.75 -0.62 7.10
C LYS A 91 15.72 -0.04 5.70
N THR A 92 14.58 -0.21 5.05
CA THR A 92 14.21 0.54 3.84
C THR A 92 13.05 1.47 4.17
N TYR A 93 13.22 2.76 3.84
CA TYR A 93 12.18 3.78 3.97
C TYR A 93 11.50 3.97 2.62
N VAL A 94 10.18 3.92 2.62
CA VAL A 94 9.37 3.89 1.40
C VAL A 94 8.29 4.97 1.47
N ASP A 95 8.13 5.72 0.40
CA ASP A 95 6.94 6.52 0.13
C ASP A 95 6.10 5.80 -0.91
N LEU A 96 4.85 5.48 -0.57
CA LEU A 96 3.91 4.89 -1.51
C LEU A 96 3.19 5.99 -2.27
N ILE A 97 3.24 5.91 -3.60
CA ILE A 97 2.62 6.89 -4.50
C ILE A 97 1.43 6.26 -5.22
N PRO A 98 0.48 7.09 -5.73
CA PRO A 98 -0.66 6.56 -6.48
C PRO A 98 -0.22 5.79 -7.72
N HIS A 99 -0.72 4.58 -7.84
CA HIS A 99 -0.57 3.68 -8.98
C HIS A 99 -1.94 3.36 -9.57
N ILE A 100 -1.96 2.86 -10.79
CA ILE A 100 -3.15 2.30 -11.43
C ILE A 100 -2.76 1.05 -12.22
N ASN A 101 -3.54 0.00 -12.07
CA ASN A 101 -3.50 -1.18 -12.93
C ASN A 101 -4.94 -1.63 -13.28
N LEU A 102 -5.08 -2.69 -14.06
CA LEU A 102 -6.40 -3.16 -14.51
C LEU A 102 -7.11 -4.06 -13.47
N VAL A 103 -6.37 -4.61 -12.53
CA VAL A 103 -6.89 -5.55 -11.53
C VAL A 103 -7.32 -4.81 -10.27
N ASP A 104 -6.38 -4.07 -9.65
CA ASP A 104 -6.60 -3.39 -8.37
C ASP A 104 -7.15 -1.97 -8.54
N ASN A 105 -7.15 -1.47 -9.80
CA ASN A 105 -7.52 -0.10 -10.10
C ASN A 105 -6.56 0.89 -9.44
N PHE A 106 -7.04 1.96 -8.79
CA PHE A 106 -6.20 2.90 -8.07
C PHE A 106 -5.79 2.35 -6.70
N HIS A 107 -4.50 2.42 -6.40
CA HIS A 107 -3.90 2.07 -5.12
C HIS A 107 -2.63 2.90 -4.89
N TYR A 108 -2.04 2.79 -3.71
CA TYR A 108 -0.72 3.38 -3.43
C TYR A 108 0.30 2.27 -3.42
N ALA A 109 1.43 2.45 -4.11
CA ALA A 109 2.42 1.39 -4.16
C ALA A 109 3.85 1.88 -4.41
N ARG A 110 4.81 0.96 -4.27
CA ARG A 110 6.21 1.17 -4.65
C ARG A 110 6.93 -0.17 -4.87
N ASN A 111 7.71 -0.23 -5.94
CA ASN A 111 8.74 -1.26 -6.09
C ASN A 111 9.90 -0.98 -5.12
N ILE A 112 10.29 -1.96 -4.33
CA ILE A 112 11.39 -1.83 -3.37
C ILE A 112 12.34 -3.01 -3.42
N SER A 113 13.61 -2.76 -3.06
CA SER A 113 14.54 -3.78 -2.66
C SER A 113 14.46 -3.97 -1.13
N LEU A 114 14.41 -5.21 -0.68
CA LEU A 114 14.37 -5.53 0.75
C LEU A 114 15.73 -5.27 1.40
N PRO A 115 15.77 -4.86 2.68
CA PRO A 115 17.03 -4.68 3.40
C PRO A 115 17.59 -6.01 3.93
N GLY A 116 17.78 -6.98 3.03
CA GLY A 116 18.27 -8.33 3.34
C GLY A 116 17.84 -9.36 2.33
N ASN A 117 17.77 -10.63 2.72
CA ASN A 117 17.37 -11.70 1.85
C ASN A 117 15.83 -11.83 1.81
N ILE A 118 15.30 -12.30 0.68
CA ILE A 118 13.85 -12.46 0.50
C ILE A 118 13.24 -13.43 1.53
N ASP A 119 14.01 -14.39 2.01
CA ASP A 119 13.59 -15.39 3.02
C ASP A 119 13.75 -14.90 4.48
N ASP A 120 14.25 -13.67 4.70
CA ASP A 120 14.34 -13.10 6.03
C ASP A 120 12.95 -12.69 6.55
N LYS A 121 12.81 -12.54 7.87
CA LYS A 121 11.60 -12.01 8.48
C LYS A 121 11.65 -10.49 8.53
N TYR A 122 10.53 -9.88 8.19
CA TYR A 122 10.39 -8.43 8.12
C TYR A 122 9.30 -7.91 9.05
N GLU A 123 9.51 -6.71 9.53
CA GLU A 123 8.50 -5.89 10.18
C GLU A 123 8.22 -4.68 9.29
N VAL A 124 6.95 -4.37 9.05
CA VAL A 124 6.54 -3.22 8.26
C VAL A 124 5.71 -2.28 9.14
N VAL A 125 6.13 -1.03 9.22
CA VAL A 125 5.41 0.03 9.94
C VAL A 125 4.88 1.02 8.94
N PHE A 126 3.58 1.26 8.94
CA PHE A 126 2.94 2.26 8.09
C PHE A 126 2.59 3.52 8.85
N PHE A 127 2.78 4.66 8.19
CA PHE A 127 2.40 5.99 8.62
C PHE A 127 1.51 6.61 7.56
N ILE A 128 0.30 6.99 7.92
CA ILE A 128 -0.66 7.54 6.97
C ILE A 128 -1.19 8.87 7.47
N ASN A 129 -0.95 9.91 6.70
CA ASN A 129 -1.40 11.24 6.98
C ASN A 129 -2.44 11.71 5.97
N ASN A 130 -3.28 12.61 6.41
CA ASN A 130 -4.24 13.31 5.58
C ASN A 130 -3.56 14.04 4.42
N PRO A 131 -4.30 14.34 3.34
CA PRO A 131 -3.81 15.21 2.29
C PRO A 131 -3.33 16.56 2.82
N SER A 132 -2.25 17.06 2.24
CA SER A 132 -1.79 18.41 2.54
C SER A 132 -2.75 19.46 1.98
N LYS A 133 -3.00 20.52 2.74
CA LYS A 133 -3.76 21.70 2.28
C LYS A 133 -3.12 22.42 1.07
N PHE A 134 -1.88 22.09 0.76
CA PHE A 134 -1.19 22.58 -0.44
C PHE A 134 -1.48 21.72 -1.67
N ASP A 135 -1.88 20.47 -1.48
CA ASP A 135 -2.18 19.55 -2.58
C ASP A 135 -3.63 19.67 -3.07
N LEU A 136 -4.55 19.99 -2.14
CA LEU A 136 -5.97 20.19 -2.46
C LEU A 136 -6.68 21.04 -1.39
N SER A 137 -7.85 21.57 -1.74
CA SER A 137 -8.74 22.22 -0.79
C SER A 137 -9.54 21.18 -0.02
N ILE A 138 -9.58 21.31 1.31
CA ILE A 138 -10.23 20.35 2.22
C ILE A 138 -11.44 21.02 2.85
N HIS A 139 -12.60 20.42 2.75
CA HIS A 139 -13.83 20.87 3.39
C HIS A 139 -13.79 20.63 4.91
N LYS A 140 -14.56 21.42 5.63
CA LYS A 140 -14.63 21.38 7.09
C LYS A 140 -15.09 20.02 7.63
N ASP A 141 -16.03 19.37 6.97
CA ASP A 141 -16.55 18.04 7.35
C ASP A 141 -15.47 16.97 7.39
N TRP A 142 -14.51 17.02 6.44
CA TRP A 142 -13.34 16.14 6.49
C TRP A 142 -12.50 16.41 7.73
N LEU A 143 -12.20 17.69 8.01
CA LEU A 143 -11.38 18.08 9.16
C LEU A 143 -12.06 17.81 10.52
N ASP A 144 -13.39 17.80 10.55
CA ASP A 144 -14.17 17.48 11.76
C ASP A 144 -14.17 15.95 12.04
N ASN A 145 -13.93 15.12 11.02
CA ASN A 145 -14.01 13.66 11.14
C ASN A 145 -12.66 12.95 11.19
N TYR A 146 -11.60 13.54 10.62
CA TYR A 146 -10.30 12.89 10.51
C TYR A 146 -9.18 13.75 11.11
N SER A 147 -8.37 13.14 11.97
CA SER A 147 -7.14 13.73 12.49
C SER A 147 -6.08 13.88 11.41
N GLU A 148 -5.07 14.71 11.67
CA GLU A 148 -3.96 14.92 10.72
C GLU A 148 -3.25 13.61 10.39
N SER A 149 -2.96 12.79 11.39
CA SER A 149 -2.53 11.41 11.20
C SER A 149 -3.75 10.48 11.25
N LEU A 150 -3.95 9.69 10.20
CA LEU A 150 -5.01 8.68 10.14
C LEU A 150 -4.58 7.38 10.79
N ILE A 151 -3.31 7.01 10.62
CA ILE A 151 -2.69 5.84 11.22
C ILE A 151 -1.29 6.21 11.67
N GLU A 152 -1.02 6.05 12.96
CA GLU A 152 0.29 6.22 13.56
C GLU A 152 0.86 4.86 13.95
N ASP A 153 2.12 4.62 13.58
CA ASP A 153 2.94 3.49 14.05
C ASP A 153 2.26 2.11 13.99
N LYS A 154 1.44 1.85 12.97
CA LYS A 154 0.84 0.53 12.83
C LYS A 154 1.88 -0.49 12.37
N VAL A 155 2.21 -1.39 13.27
CA VAL A 155 3.24 -2.42 13.07
C VAL A 155 2.60 -3.71 12.59
N PHE A 156 3.05 -4.21 11.45
CA PHE A 156 2.72 -5.54 10.95
C PHE A 156 3.97 -6.40 10.93
N LYS A 157 3.89 -7.61 11.49
CA LYS A 157 4.97 -8.58 11.44
C LYS A 157 4.69 -9.59 10.36
N TYR A 158 5.55 -9.61 9.37
CA TYR A 158 5.51 -10.59 8.31
C TYR A 158 6.48 -11.72 8.60
N SER A 159 5.97 -12.94 8.63
CA SER A 159 6.72 -14.18 8.62
C SER A 159 5.90 -15.24 7.90
N ASP A 160 6.45 -15.82 6.86
CA ASP A 160 5.98 -17.12 6.40
C ASP A 160 6.03 -18.17 7.51
#